data_e651a98c728fddd48db09a894d289acc
#
_entry.id   e651a98c728fddd48db09a894d289acc
#
_cell.length_a   1.000
_cell.length_b   1.000
_cell.length_c   1.000
_cell.angle_alpha   90.00
_cell.angle_beta   90.00
_cell.angle_gamma   90.00
#
_symmetry.space_group_name_H-M   'P 1'
#
loop_
_entity.id
_entity.type
_entity.pdbx_description
1 polymer ?
#
loop_
_entity_poly.entity_id
_entity_poly.type
_entity_poly.pdbx_seq_one_letter_code
_entity_poly.pdbx_strand_id
1 'polypeptide(L)'
;MAGHSQFKNIMHRKGRQDAQKSKLFGKLAREITVAAKLGTPDPAMNPRLRAAVIAARQENMPKDNIERAIKKALGSDGENYDEIRYEGYGPGGVAVIVEALTDNRNRAASDIRSFFTKSGGNLGETGSVSFMFDRTGVIEYDRSVADDDTVLDAAIEAGADDVVSAEGGHEIYASTEGYRDVAKALEAKFGEPRKAALIWKPQNTIAVDDETGEKLLKLMDLLNEHDDVQNVYANFEISDALVAKMGG
;
A
#
# COMPACT_ATOMS: atom_id res chain seq x y z
N MET A 1 -1.09 -7.09 -16.67
CA MET A 1 -1.54 -6.61 -15.33
C MET A 1 -0.35 -5.97 -14.64
N ALA A 2 -0.51 -4.81 -14.04
CA ALA A 2 0.62 -4.15 -13.37
C ALA A 2 1.10 -4.98 -12.19
N GLY A 3 2.43 -5.14 -12.02
CA GLY A 3 3.04 -6.03 -11.03
C GLY A 3 2.63 -5.82 -9.58
N HIS A 4 2.15 -4.62 -9.23
CA HIS A 4 1.62 -4.30 -7.90
C HIS A 4 0.35 -5.09 -7.56
N SER A 5 -0.57 -5.27 -8.52
CA SER A 5 -1.80 -6.06 -8.33
C SER A 5 -1.51 -7.56 -8.23
N GLN A 6 -0.54 -8.07 -9.00
CA GLN A 6 -0.11 -9.48 -8.92
C GLN A 6 0.49 -9.80 -7.56
N PHE A 7 1.39 -8.95 -7.06
CA PHE A 7 2.03 -9.13 -5.76
C PHE A 7 1.01 -9.12 -4.61
N LYS A 8 0.06 -8.16 -4.62
CA LYS A 8 -1.02 -8.12 -3.63
C LYS A 8 -1.86 -9.41 -3.61
N ASN A 9 -2.21 -9.94 -4.78
CA ASN A 9 -3.01 -11.15 -4.87
C ASN A 9 -2.30 -12.36 -4.26
N ILE A 10 -0.96 -12.45 -4.40
CA ILE A 10 -0.14 -13.50 -3.78
C ILE A 10 -0.13 -13.35 -2.25
N MET A 11 0.05 -12.12 -1.74
CA MET A 11 0.09 -11.85 -0.30
C MET A 11 -1.26 -12.12 0.38
N HIS A 12 -2.38 -11.83 -0.27
CA HIS A 12 -3.71 -12.09 0.29
C HIS A 12 -4.07 -13.58 0.36
N ARG A 13 -3.47 -14.44 -0.47
CA ARG A 13 -3.74 -15.88 -0.50
C ARG A 13 -3.00 -16.68 0.58
N LYS A 14 -1.88 -16.18 1.11
CA LYS A 14 -1.20 -16.82 2.25
C LYS A 14 -2.04 -16.66 3.52
N GLY A 15 -2.67 -17.74 3.98
CA GLY A 15 -3.45 -17.76 5.23
C GLY A 15 -2.64 -17.21 6.41
N ARG A 16 -3.09 -16.09 6.96
CA ARG A 16 -2.39 -15.39 8.04
C ARG A 16 -2.71 -16.06 9.38
N GLN A 17 -1.67 -16.51 10.06
CA GLN A 17 -1.76 -16.93 11.46
C GLN A 17 -1.99 -15.71 12.37
N ASP A 18 -2.51 -15.94 13.59
CA ASP A 18 -2.87 -14.88 14.56
C ASP A 18 -1.72 -13.89 14.85
N ALA A 19 -0.47 -14.33 14.83
CA ALA A 19 0.71 -13.47 15.02
C ALA A 19 0.88 -12.44 13.88
N GLN A 20 0.62 -12.83 12.63
CA GLN A 20 0.67 -11.93 11.48
C GLN A 20 -0.48 -10.91 11.53
N LYS A 21 -1.65 -11.35 12.01
CA LYS A 21 -2.81 -10.46 12.20
C LYS A 21 -2.54 -9.41 13.27
N SER A 22 -1.89 -9.79 14.37
CA SER A 22 -1.49 -8.84 15.42
C SER A 22 -0.52 -7.78 14.91
N LYS A 23 0.50 -8.17 14.13
CA LYS A 23 1.44 -7.24 13.49
C LYS A 23 0.73 -6.27 12.53
N LEU A 24 -0.16 -6.80 11.69
CA LEU A 24 -0.95 -5.99 10.76
C LEU A 24 -1.79 -4.95 11.52
N PHE A 25 -2.46 -5.35 12.59
CA PHE A 25 -3.23 -4.42 13.43
C PHE A 25 -2.33 -3.37 14.09
N GLY A 26 -1.12 -3.73 14.49
CA GLY A 26 -0.12 -2.78 15.00
C GLY A 26 0.24 -1.70 13.98
N LYS A 27 0.50 -2.09 12.72
CA LYS A 27 0.79 -1.17 11.62
C LYS A 27 -0.39 -0.25 11.32
N LEU A 28 -1.59 -0.81 11.19
CA LEU A 28 -2.81 -0.05 10.93
C LEU A 28 -3.12 0.95 12.06
N ALA A 29 -2.96 0.53 13.31
CA ALA A 29 -3.14 1.42 14.46
C ALA A 29 -2.12 2.56 14.47
N ARG A 30 -0.87 2.30 14.09
CA ARG A 30 0.18 3.31 13.97
C ARG A 30 -0.17 4.32 12.89
N GLU A 31 -0.56 3.87 11.69
CA GLU A 31 -1.00 4.76 10.61
C GLU A 31 -2.19 5.62 11.02
N ILE A 32 -3.21 5.05 11.67
CA ILE A 32 -4.36 5.80 12.22
C ILE A 32 -3.89 6.87 13.20
N THR A 33 -3.00 6.52 14.13
CA THR A 33 -2.49 7.46 15.15
C THR A 33 -1.72 8.60 14.48
N VAL A 34 -0.84 8.30 13.53
CA VAL A 34 -0.05 9.32 12.82
C VAL A 34 -0.95 10.22 11.97
N ALA A 35 -1.89 9.64 11.21
CA ALA A 35 -2.82 10.39 10.40
C ALA A 35 -3.70 11.35 11.24
N ALA A 36 -4.18 10.89 12.39
CA ALA A 36 -4.97 11.71 13.31
C ALA A 36 -4.12 12.82 13.98
N LYS A 37 -2.82 12.57 14.24
CA LYS A 37 -1.90 13.52 14.87
C LYS A 37 -1.46 14.62 13.91
N LEU A 38 -1.21 14.29 12.64
CA LEU A 38 -0.77 15.24 11.60
C LEU A 38 -1.90 16.05 10.98
N GLY A 39 -3.14 15.60 11.16
CA GLY A 39 -4.33 16.27 10.66
C GLY A 39 -5.36 16.48 11.75
N THR A 40 -6.64 16.36 11.40
CA THR A 40 -7.74 16.35 12.38
C THR A 40 -8.08 14.91 12.79
N PRO A 41 -8.56 14.66 14.01
CA PRO A 41 -8.96 13.32 14.45
C PRO A 41 -10.33 12.89 13.90
N ASP A 42 -10.90 13.63 12.98
CA ASP A 42 -12.15 13.32 12.30
C ASP A 42 -11.88 12.75 10.89
N PRO A 43 -12.22 11.49 10.62
CA PRO A 43 -12.04 10.88 9.29
C PRO A 43 -12.82 11.60 8.17
N ALA A 44 -13.91 12.30 8.48
CA ALA A 44 -14.66 13.05 7.48
C ALA A 44 -13.88 14.26 6.96
N MET A 45 -13.02 14.85 7.80
CA MET A 45 -12.21 16.02 7.50
C MET A 45 -10.74 15.69 7.19
N ASN A 46 -10.31 14.45 7.41
CA ASN A 46 -8.93 14.01 7.24
C ASN A 46 -8.88 12.81 6.28
N PRO A 47 -8.57 13.04 4.99
CA PRO A 47 -8.54 11.97 3.98
C PRO A 47 -7.56 10.85 4.28
N ARG A 48 -6.39 11.16 4.87
CA ARG A 48 -5.40 10.15 5.28
C ARG A 48 -5.95 9.26 6.39
N LEU A 49 -6.55 9.86 7.41
CA LEU A 49 -7.19 9.11 8.49
C LEU A 49 -8.35 8.26 7.97
N ARG A 50 -9.15 8.79 7.05
CA ARG A 50 -10.23 8.05 6.42
C ARG A 50 -9.70 6.82 5.67
N ALA A 51 -8.64 6.97 4.87
CA ALA A 51 -7.99 5.87 4.17
C ALA A 51 -7.47 4.79 5.14
N ALA A 52 -6.82 5.21 6.23
CA ALA A 52 -6.33 4.30 7.27
C ALA A 52 -7.47 3.55 7.99
N VAL A 53 -8.59 4.22 8.26
CA VAL A 53 -9.78 3.60 8.88
C VAL A 53 -10.44 2.61 7.92
N ILE A 54 -10.57 2.93 6.63
CA ILE A 54 -11.06 2.00 5.60
C ILE A 54 -10.18 0.75 5.58
N ALA A 55 -8.85 0.90 5.47
CA ALA A 55 -7.92 -0.22 5.47
C ALA A 55 -8.03 -1.09 6.73
N ALA A 56 -8.21 -0.47 7.91
CA ALA A 56 -8.39 -1.20 9.17
C ALA A 56 -9.69 -2.01 9.21
N ARG A 57 -10.79 -1.45 8.68
CA ARG A 57 -12.08 -2.14 8.57
C ARG A 57 -12.02 -3.33 7.62
N GLN A 58 -11.36 -3.18 6.48
CA GLN A 58 -11.17 -4.25 5.51
C GLN A 58 -10.40 -5.46 6.09
N GLU A 59 -9.50 -5.19 7.03
CA GLU A 59 -8.77 -6.24 7.77
C GLU A 59 -9.53 -6.72 9.02
N ASN A 60 -10.80 -6.32 9.19
CA ASN A 60 -11.65 -6.67 10.33
C ASN A 60 -11.07 -6.23 11.68
N MET A 61 -10.40 -5.06 11.73
CA MET A 61 -9.97 -4.48 12.99
C MET A 61 -11.21 -4.05 13.82
N PRO A 62 -11.31 -4.46 15.10
CA PRO A 62 -12.41 -4.02 15.96
C PRO A 62 -12.51 -2.50 16.05
N LYS A 63 -13.73 -1.99 16.04
CA LYS A 63 -14.03 -0.55 16.14
C LYS A 63 -13.34 0.11 17.33
N ASP A 64 -13.34 -0.55 18.49
CA ASP A 64 -12.69 -0.05 19.71
C ASP A 64 -11.19 0.16 19.53
N ASN A 65 -10.52 -0.67 18.73
CA ASN A 65 -9.09 -0.53 18.42
C ASN A 65 -8.84 0.69 17.54
N ILE A 66 -9.70 0.92 16.54
CA ILE A 66 -9.65 2.10 15.67
C ILE A 66 -9.83 3.37 16.50
N GLU A 67 -10.88 3.43 17.34
CA GLU A 67 -11.16 4.57 18.21
C GLU A 67 -10.04 4.83 19.21
N ARG A 68 -9.45 3.76 19.76
CA ARG A 68 -8.29 3.86 20.68
C ARG A 68 -7.06 4.44 19.97
N ALA A 69 -6.79 4.04 18.73
CA ALA A 69 -5.68 4.58 17.94
C ALA A 69 -5.87 6.07 17.63
N ILE A 70 -7.10 6.51 17.31
CA ILE A 70 -7.43 7.93 17.12
C ILE A 70 -7.25 8.70 18.43
N LYS A 71 -7.75 8.17 19.56
CA LYS A 71 -7.62 8.81 20.87
C LYS A 71 -6.17 8.93 21.31
N LYS A 72 -5.32 7.94 21.01
CA LYS A 72 -3.89 7.97 21.31
C LYS A 72 -3.18 9.16 20.67
N ALA A 73 -3.62 9.60 19.49
CA ALA A 73 -3.09 10.78 18.82
C ALA A 73 -3.34 12.10 19.57
N LEU A 74 -4.38 12.17 20.40
CA LEU A 74 -4.78 13.37 21.15
C LEU A 74 -4.10 13.49 22.52
N GLY A 75 -3.42 12.42 22.98
CA GLY A 75 -2.72 12.39 24.26
C GLY A 75 -1.34 13.04 24.18
N SER A 76 -0.88 13.60 25.34
CA SER A 76 0.47 14.17 25.49
C SER A 76 1.59 13.12 25.39
N ASP A 77 1.25 11.87 25.70
CA ASP A 77 2.20 10.73 25.74
C ASP A 77 2.22 9.94 24.41
N GLY A 78 1.67 10.51 23.34
CA GLY A 78 1.64 9.87 22.03
C GLY A 78 3.06 9.65 21.48
N GLU A 79 3.38 8.40 21.16
CA GLU A 79 4.62 8.04 20.47
C GLU A 79 4.80 8.93 19.23
N ASN A 80 6.00 9.45 19.05
CA ASN A 80 6.36 10.20 17.87
C ASN A 80 6.94 9.22 16.85
N TYR A 81 6.32 9.16 15.69
CA TYR A 81 6.83 8.39 14.57
C TYR A 81 7.37 9.33 13.50
N ASP A 82 8.57 9.05 13.03
CA ASP A 82 9.12 9.68 11.84
C ASP A 82 8.61 8.96 10.59
N GLU A 83 8.13 9.73 9.62
CA GLU A 83 7.82 9.23 8.28
C GLU A 83 9.09 9.23 7.45
N ILE A 84 9.49 8.06 6.97
CA ILE A 84 10.70 7.91 6.17
C ILE A 84 10.39 7.11 4.94
N ARG A 85 10.86 7.61 3.79
CA ARG A 85 10.87 6.88 2.53
C ARG A 85 12.29 6.38 2.26
N TYR A 86 12.42 5.08 2.09
CA TYR A 86 13.64 4.44 1.64
C TYR A 86 13.49 4.05 0.18
N GLU A 87 14.57 4.17 -0.57
CA GLU A 87 14.62 3.88 -2.00
C GLU A 87 15.82 3.00 -2.29
N GLY A 88 15.68 2.05 -3.20
CA GLY A 88 16.78 1.15 -3.55
C GLY A 88 16.46 0.25 -4.74
N TYR A 89 17.43 -0.55 -5.09
CA TYR A 89 17.34 -1.54 -6.15
C TYR A 89 17.37 -2.94 -5.54
N GLY A 90 16.35 -3.74 -5.84
CA GLY A 90 16.31 -5.17 -5.57
C GLY A 90 17.07 -5.98 -6.63
N PRO A 91 17.07 -7.32 -6.50
CA PRO A 91 17.59 -8.21 -7.53
C PRO A 91 17.06 -7.88 -8.92
N GLY A 92 17.90 -8.04 -9.96
CA GLY A 92 17.51 -7.74 -11.34
C GLY A 92 17.38 -6.25 -11.67
N GLY A 93 17.85 -5.35 -10.79
CA GLY A 93 17.75 -3.90 -11.01
C GLY A 93 16.35 -3.34 -10.80
N VAL A 94 15.49 -4.07 -10.14
CA VAL A 94 14.12 -3.67 -9.81
C VAL A 94 14.12 -2.51 -8.83
N ALA A 95 13.45 -1.41 -9.19
CA ALA A 95 13.28 -0.26 -8.30
C ALA A 95 12.28 -0.58 -7.19
N VAL A 96 12.63 -0.23 -5.94
CA VAL A 96 11.81 -0.48 -4.76
C VAL A 96 11.72 0.79 -3.92
N ILE A 97 10.49 1.19 -3.56
CA ILE A 97 10.18 2.25 -2.60
C ILE A 97 9.59 1.61 -1.35
N VAL A 98 10.08 2.01 -0.18
CA VAL A 98 9.60 1.55 1.12
C VAL A 98 9.17 2.76 1.94
N GLU A 99 7.91 2.83 2.34
CA GLU A 99 7.39 3.84 3.26
C GLU A 99 7.34 3.25 4.66
N ALA A 100 7.94 3.93 5.62
CA ALA A 100 8.03 3.49 7.01
C ALA A 100 7.57 4.57 7.99
N LEU A 101 6.98 4.12 9.09
CA LEU A 101 6.69 4.91 10.28
C LEU A 101 7.50 4.31 11.44
N THR A 102 8.50 5.00 11.92
CA THR A 102 9.42 4.47 12.92
C THR A 102 9.62 5.45 14.07
N ASP A 103 9.78 4.91 15.28
CA ASP A 103 10.24 5.63 16.46
C ASP A 103 11.78 5.65 16.55
N ASN A 104 12.48 4.90 15.67
CA ASN A 104 13.93 4.80 15.65
C ASN A 104 14.48 4.69 14.21
N ARG A 105 14.86 5.84 13.65
CA ARG A 105 15.40 5.98 12.28
C ARG A 105 16.60 5.09 12.00
N ASN A 106 17.51 4.96 12.96
CA ASN A 106 18.74 4.19 12.78
C ASN A 106 18.46 2.68 12.74
N ARG A 107 17.58 2.18 13.60
CA ARG A 107 17.13 0.78 13.58
C ARG A 107 16.47 0.46 12.26
N ALA A 108 15.46 1.23 11.86
CA ALA A 108 14.74 0.99 10.62
C ALA A 108 15.66 1.03 9.39
N ALA A 109 16.57 2.01 9.30
CA ALA A 109 17.51 2.10 8.19
C ALA A 109 18.48 0.91 8.14
N SER A 110 18.96 0.44 9.30
CA SER A 110 19.85 -0.72 9.41
C SER A 110 19.17 -2.00 8.96
N ASP A 111 17.94 -2.22 9.43
CA ASP A 111 17.17 -3.44 9.12
C ASP A 111 16.79 -3.47 7.63
N ILE A 112 16.26 -2.38 7.10
CA ILE A 112 15.88 -2.28 5.69
C ILE A 112 17.12 -2.48 4.79
N ARG A 113 18.26 -1.84 5.09
CA ARG A 113 19.52 -2.04 4.36
C ARG A 113 19.95 -3.50 4.38
N SER A 114 19.85 -4.16 5.54
CA SER A 114 20.15 -5.58 5.69
C SER A 114 19.27 -6.46 4.80
N PHE A 115 17.96 -6.16 4.68
CA PHE A 115 17.05 -6.92 3.83
C PHE A 115 17.41 -6.80 2.36
N PHE A 116 17.68 -5.57 1.87
CA PHE A 116 18.15 -5.36 0.50
C PHE A 116 19.44 -6.14 0.23
N THR A 117 20.44 -5.99 1.09
CA THR A 117 21.76 -6.65 0.90
C THR A 117 21.64 -8.17 0.91
N LYS A 118 20.91 -8.76 1.86
CA LYS A 118 20.70 -10.21 1.96
C LYS A 118 19.94 -10.79 0.76
N SER A 119 19.11 -9.99 0.12
CA SER A 119 18.36 -10.40 -1.07
C SER A 119 19.11 -10.16 -2.37
N GLY A 120 20.34 -9.62 -2.33
CA GLY A 120 21.15 -9.33 -3.52
C GLY A 120 20.83 -7.98 -4.16
N GLY A 121 20.20 -7.08 -3.42
CA GLY A 121 19.93 -5.69 -3.79
C GLY A 121 20.80 -4.68 -3.06
N ASN A 122 20.49 -3.41 -3.22
CA ASN A 122 21.21 -2.31 -2.58
C ASN A 122 20.25 -1.17 -2.21
N LEU A 123 20.31 -0.69 -0.97
CA LEU A 123 19.61 0.50 -0.54
C LEU A 123 20.37 1.74 -1.05
N GLY A 124 19.68 2.60 -1.80
CA GLY A 124 20.21 3.86 -2.33
C GLY A 124 19.91 5.05 -1.44
N GLU A 125 20.14 6.24 -2.00
CA GLU A 125 19.75 7.51 -1.38
C GLU A 125 18.30 7.87 -1.76
N THR A 126 17.69 8.77 -1.01
CA THR A 126 16.37 9.33 -1.36
C THR A 126 16.41 10.00 -2.72
N GLY A 127 15.47 9.65 -3.59
CA GLY A 127 15.43 10.12 -4.99
C GLY A 127 16.10 9.17 -5.99
N SER A 128 16.70 8.06 -5.53
CA SER A 128 17.42 7.14 -6.43
C SER A 128 16.50 6.36 -7.37
N VAL A 129 15.23 6.14 -7.00
CA VAL A 129 14.27 5.37 -7.83
C VAL A 129 12.90 6.04 -7.96
N SER A 130 12.57 7.04 -7.16
CA SER A 130 11.22 7.65 -7.15
C SER A 130 10.82 8.28 -8.49
N PHE A 131 11.77 8.67 -9.33
CA PHE A 131 11.53 9.15 -10.69
C PHE A 131 10.96 8.09 -11.66
N MET A 132 11.00 6.82 -11.28
CA MET A 132 10.42 5.70 -12.04
C MET A 132 8.95 5.43 -11.66
N PHE A 133 8.40 6.21 -10.73
CA PHE A 133 7.06 6.05 -10.21
C PHE A 133 6.31 7.37 -10.25
N ASP A 134 4.99 7.29 -10.43
CA ASP A 134 4.08 8.41 -10.28
C ASP A 134 3.37 8.34 -8.93
N ARG A 135 3.26 9.48 -8.26
CA ARG A 135 2.41 9.58 -7.06
C ARG A 135 0.97 9.73 -7.53
N THR A 136 0.13 8.73 -7.26
CA THR A 136 -1.21 8.59 -7.84
C THR A 136 -2.21 8.18 -6.77
N GLY A 137 -3.43 8.69 -6.85
CA GLY A 137 -4.56 8.18 -6.07
C GLY A 137 -5.06 6.86 -6.67
N VAL A 138 -5.33 5.87 -5.82
CA VAL A 138 -6.02 4.64 -6.20
C VAL A 138 -7.26 4.45 -5.36
N ILE A 139 -8.38 4.10 -6.02
CA ILE A 139 -9.65 3.72 -5.39
C ILE A 139 -9.99 2.32 -5.89
N GLU A 140 -10.13 1.37 -4.98
CA GLU A 140 -10.38 -0.03 -5.31
C GLU A 140 -11.79 -0.44 -4.86
N TYR A 141 -12.55 -1.07 -5.77
CA TYR A 141 -13.83 -1.69 -5.48
C TYR A 141 -13.81 -3.17 -5.82
N ASP A 142 -14.65 -3.94 -5.14
CA ASP A 142 -14.86 -5.34 -5.48
C ASP A 142 -15.55 -5.48 -6.85
N ARG A 143 -15.28 -6.58 -7.54
CA ARG A 143 -15.84 -6.88 -8.84
C ARG A 143 -17.37 -6.86 -8.85
N SER A 144 -17.99 -7.17 -7.74
CA SER A 144 -19.45 -7.25 -7.56
C SER A 144 -20.13 -5.89 -7.41
N VAL A 145 -19.40 -4.79 -7.34
CA VAL A 145 -20.00 -3.46 -7.11
C VAL A 145 -20.82 -3.00 -8.30
N ALA A 146 -20.33 -3.23 -9.52
CA ALA A 146 -21.00 -2.98 -10.79
C ALA A 146 -20.25 -3.69 -11.94
N ASP A 147 -20.81 -3.67 -13.16
CA ASP A 147 -20.10 -4.08 -14.37
C ASP A 147 -19.03 -3.05 -14.80
N ASP A 148 -18.17 -3.47 -15.74
CA ASP A 148 -17.02 -2.68 -16.17
C ASP A 148 -17.43 -1.34 -16.80
N ASP A 149 -18.46 -1.35 -17.62
CA ASP A 149 -18.94 -0.15 -18.33
C ASP A 149 -19.51 0.85 -17.32
N THR A 150 -20.30 0.39 -16.35
CA THR A 150 -20.87 1.23 -15.30
C THR A 150 -19.78 1.87 -14.43
N VAL A 151 -18.71 1.12 -14.09
CA VAL A 151 -17.60 1.65 -13.32
C VAL A 151 -16.78 2.63 -14.15
N LEU A 152 -16.51 2.32 -15.41
CA LEU A 152 -15.79 3.19 -16.34
C LEU A 152 -16.50 4.53 -16.52
N ASP A 153 -17.80 4.52 -16.81
CA ASP A 153 -18.61 5.73 -16.97
C ASP A 153 -18.58 6.59 -15.71
N ALA A 154 -18.76 5.96 -14.54
CA ALA A 154 -18.71 6.67 -13.26
C ALA A 154 -17.33 7.30 -12.97
N ALA A 155 -16.26 6.60 -13.32
CA ALA A 155 -14.90 7.08 -13.15
C ALA A 155 -14.59 8.27 -14.07
N ILE A 156 -15.04 8.20 -15.34
CA ILE A 156 -14.91 9.32 -16.30
C ILE A 156 -15.68 10.54 -15.79
N GLU A 157 -16.93 10.36 -15.37
CA GLU A 157 -17.76 11.45 -14.80
C GLU A 157 -17.11 12.08 -13.56
N ALA A 158 -16.44 11.27 -12.74
CA ALA A 158 -15.73 11.73 -11.55
C ALA A 158 -14.39 12.44 -11.85
N GLY A 159 -13.87 12.34 -13.09
CA GLY A 159 -12.59 12.92 -13.49
C GLY A 159 -11.37 12.03 -13.16
N ALA A 160 -11.55 10.72 -13.17
CA ALA A 160 -10.43 9.78 -13.03
C ALA A 160 -9.54 9.76 -14.28
N ASP A 161 -8.25 9.45 -14.10
CA ASP A 161 -7.27 9.39 -15.18
C ASP A 161 -7.25 8.02 -15.89
N ASP A 162 -7.54 6.93 -15.15
CA ASP A 162 -7.45 5.56 -15.66
C ASP A 162 -8.34 4.60 -14.85
N VAL A 163 -8.81 3.53 -15.49
CA VAL A 163 -9.59 2.46 -14.85
C VAL A 163 -9.08 1.11 -15.32
N VAL A 164 -8.76 0.24 -14.38
CA VAL A 164 -8.38 -1.15 -14.66
C VAL A 164 -9.39 -2.08 -14.00
N SER A 165 -10.13 -2.82 -14.80
CA SER A 165 -11.08 -3.84 -14.35
C SER A 165 -10.52 -5.24 -14.61
N ALA A 166 -10.48 -6.08 -13.57
CA ALA A 166 -9.98 -7.45 -13.62
C ALA A 166 -10.77 -8.36 -12.68
N GLU A 167 -10.44 -9.65 -12.63
CA GLU A 167 -11.09 -10.60 -11.70
C GLU A 167 -11.02 -10.16 -10.24
N GLY A 168 -9.94 -9.48 -9.83
CA GLY A 168 -9.74 -9.01 -8.46
C GLY A 168 -10.54 -7.76 -8.10
N GLY A 169 -11.24 -7.13 -9.04
CA GLY A 169 -12.02 -5.92 -8.82
C GLY A 169 -11.73 -4.81 -9.82
N HIS A 170 -12.09 -3.60 -9.43
CA HIS A 170 -11.89 -2.38 -10.22
C HIS A 170 -10.88 -1.49 -9.48
N GLU A 171 -9.83 -1.05 -10.19
CA GLU A 171 -8.85 -0.08 -9.72
C GLU A 171 -9.03 1.21 -10.52
N ILE A 172 -9.42 2.29 -9.85
CA ILE A 172 -9.61 3.61 -10.45
C ILE A 172 -8.45 4.50 -10.01
N TYR A 173 -7.79 5.14 -10.96
CA TYR A 173 -6.63 5.99 -10.73
C TYR A 173 -6.97 7.44 -10.97
N ALA A 174 -6.41 8.33 -10.14
CA ALA A 174 -6.59 9.77 -10.26
C ALA A 174 -5.29 10.50 -9.88
N SER A 175 -5.10 11.69 -10.41
CA SER A 175 -4.00 12.58 -9.99
C SER A 175 -4.07 12.85 -8.48
N THR A 176 -2.94 13.22 -7.88
CA THR A 176 -2.88 13.58 -6.46
C THR A 176 -3.83 14.72 -6.10
N GLU A 177 -4.03 15.65 -7.02
CA GLU A 177 -4.91 16.81 -6.87
C GLU A 177 -6.37 16.41 -6.97
N GLY A 178 -6.74 15.58 -7.96
CA GLY A 178 -8.13 15.14 -8.23
C GLY A 178 -8.61 14.00 -7.35
N TYR A 179 -7.70 13.23 -6.74
CA TYR A 179 -7.99 12.01 -6.00
C TYR A 179 -9.14 12.16 -5.00
N ARG A 180 -9.17 13.27 -4.24
CA ARG A 180 -10.18 13.48 -3.20
C ARG A 180 -11.59 13.60 -3.78
N ASP A 181 -11.74 14.34 -4.86
CA ASP A 181 -13.03 14.59 -5.51
C ASP A 181 -13.53 13.33 -6.21
N VAL A 182 -12.62 12.61 -6.89
CA VAL A 182 -12.93 11.32 -7.53
C VAL A 182 -13.37 10.30 -6.48
N ALA A 183 -12.63 10.15 -5.38
CA ALA A 183 -12.99 9.21 -4.30
C ALA A 183 -14.36 9.54 -3.70
N LYS A 184 -14.67 10.81 -3.47
CA LYS A 184 -15.95 11.25 -2.93
C LYS A 184 -17.12 10.99 -3.90
N ALA A 185 -16.92 11.24 -5.20
CA ALA A 185 -17.94 11.01 -6.22
C ALA A 185 -18.25 9.51 -6.36
N LEU A 186 -17.21 8.67 -6.42
CA LEU A 186 -17.38 7.23 -6.51
C LEU A 186 -18.02 6.63 -5.25
N GLU A 187 -17.63 7.12 -4.06
CA GLU A 187 -18.25 6.67 -2.82
C GLU A 187 -19.74 7.03 -2.72
N ALA A 188 -20.14 8.19 -3.23
CA ALA A 188 -21.55 8.57 -3.29
C ALA A 188 -22.37 7.64 -4.21
N LYS A 189 -21.74 7.06 -5.24
CA LYS A 189 -22.40 6.17 -6.22
C LYS A 189 -22.36 4.69 -5.80
N PHE A 190 -21.21 4.23 -5.30
CA PHE A 190 -20.93 2.82 -5.05
C PHE A 190 -20.78 2.45 -3.55
N GLY A 191 -20.78 3.42 -2.65
CA GLY A 191 -20.50 3.22 -1.24
C GLY A 191 -19.00 3.21 -0.91
N GLU A 192 -18.66 2.81 0.32
CA GLU A 192 -17.29 2.79 0.81
C GLU A 192 -16.41 1.85 -0.05
N PRO A 193 -15.28 2.34 -0.60
CA PRO A 193 -14.38 1.52 -1.41
C PRO A 193 -13.63 0.51 -0.52
N ARG A 194 -13.13 -0.56 -1.14
CA ARG A 194 -12.23 -1.50 -0.47
C ARG A 194 -10.91 -0.84 -0.08
N LYS A 195 -10.44 0.11 -0.90
CA LYS A 195 -9.26 0.91 -0.64
C LYS A 195 -9.39 2.28 -1.28
N ALA A 196 -8.87 3.29 -0.60
CA ALA A 196 -8.67 4.62 -1.15
C ALA A 196 -7.37 5.19 -0.57
N ALA A 197 -6.33 5.36 -1.38
CA ALA A 197 -5.00 5.77 -0.91
C ALA A 197 -4.18 6.45 -2.00
N LEU A 198 -3.19 7.24 -1.59
CA LEU A 198 -2.10 7.67 -2.47
C LEU A 198 -1.02 6.59 -2.51
N ILE A 199 -0.61 6.18 -3.70
CA ILE A 199 0.39 5.14 -3.94
C ILE A 199 1.53 5.65 -4.83
N TRP A 200 2.61 4.87 -4.92
CA TRP A 200 3.65 5.01 -5.93
C TRP A 200 3.38 3.98 -7.04
N LYS A 201 2.77 4.45 -8.14
CA LYS A 201 2.49 3.61 -9.32
C LYS A 201 3.71 3.59 -10.21
N PRO A 202 4.29 2.42 -10.56
CA PRO A 202 5.42 2.37 -11.47
C PRO A 202 4.99 2.83 -12.88
N GLN A 203 5.83 3.68 -13.51
CA GLN A 203 5.62 4.14 -14.88
C GLN A 203 5.84 2.99 -15.89
N ASN A 204 6.81 2.14 -15.60
CA ASN A 204 7.12 0.94 -16.39
C ASN A 204 7.47 -0.22 -15.47
N THR A 205 7.18 -1.44 -15.89
CA THR A 205 7.53 -2.66 -15.18
C THR A 205 8.70 -3.39 -15.86
N ILE A 206 9.48 -4.14 -15.09
CA ILE A 206 10.57 -4.97 -15.54
C ILE A 206 10.14 -6.43 -15.41
N ALA A 207 10.05 -7.15 -16.52
CA ALA A 207 9.85 -8.60 -16.50
C ALA A 207 11.12 -9.27 -15.96
N VAL A 208 10.99 -10.10 -14.94
CA VAL A 208 12.10 -10.83 -14.33
C VAL A 208 11.93 -12.33 -14.53
N ASP A 209 13.07 -13.07 -14.56
CA ASP A 209 13.02 -14.52 -14.55
C ASP A 209 12.56 -15.07 -13.19
N ASP A 210 12.20 -16.35 -13.14
CA ASP A 210 11.63 -16.97 -11.94
C ASP A 210 12.60 -16.95 -10.75
N GLU A 211 13.92 -17.14 -10.98
CA GLU A 211 14.93 -17.09 -9.92
C GLU A 211 15.01 -15.70 -9.28
N THR A 212 15.08 -14.68 -10.11
CA THR A 212 15.06 -13.26 -9.67
C THR A 212 13.74 -12.93 -9.00
N GLY A 213 12.63 -13.39 -9.56
CA GLY A 213 11.29 -13.23 -9.00
C GLY A 213 11.16 -13.81 -7.59
N GLU A 214 11.66 -15.02 -7.34
CA GLU A 214 11.67 -15.65 -6.02
C GLU A 214 12.50 -14.83 -5.00
N LYS A 215 13.64 -14.28 -5.40
CA LYS A 215 14.45 -13.40 -4.53
C LYS A 215 13.74 -12.08 -4.22
N LEU A 216 13.07 -11.50 -5.21
CA LEU A 216 12.27 -10.28 -5.03
C LEU A 216 11.10 -10.52 -4.09
N LEU A 217 10.35 -11.60 -4.26
CA LEU A 217 9.24 -11.95 -3.39
C LEU A 217 9.69 -12.15 -1.93
N LYS A 218 10.86 -12.77 -1.69
CA LYS A 218 11.46 -12.86 -0.36
C LYS A 218 11.83 -11.49 0.21
N LEU A 219 12.37 -10.58 -0.61
CA LEU A 219 12.65 -9.21 -0.17
C LEU A 219 11.36 -8.49 0.22
N MET A 220 10.30 -8.62 -0.61
CA MET A 220 9.00 -8.03 -0.32
C MET A 220 8.39 -8.58 0.98
N ASP A 221 8.50 -9.89 1.22
CA ASP A 221 8.03 -10.52 2.45
C ASP A 221 8.78 -9.95 3.67
N LEU A 222 10.13 -9.90 3.63
CA LEU A 222 10.95 -9.35 4.72
C LEU A 222 10.59 -7.89 5.03
N LEU A 223 10.43 -7.07 3.99
CA LEU A 223 10.04 -5.67 4.14
C LEU A 223 8.62 -5.54 4.71
N ASN A 224 7.67 -6.29 4.18
CA ASN A 224 6.29 -6.25 4.67
C ASN A 224 6.11 -6.83 6.07
N GLU A 225 6.97 -7.75 6.51
CA GLU A 225 6.95 -8.27 7.87
C GLU A 225 7.59 -7.35 8.90
N HIS A 226 8.37 -6.36 8.48
CA HIS A 226 8.97 -5.39 9.39
C HIS A 226 7.92 -4.46 10.00
N ASP A 227 7.93 -4.30 11.32
CA ASP A 227 6.88 -3.57 12.05
C ASP A 227 6.78 -2.08 11.66
N ASP A 228 7.90 -1.45 11.31
CA ASP A 228 7.93 -0.02 10.94
C ASP A 228 7.54 0.22 9.48
N VAL A 229 7.59 -0.79 8.59
CA VAL A 229 7.25 -0.64 7.18
C VAL A 229 5.73 -0.64 7.01
N GLN A 230 5.21 0.40 6.37
CA GLN A 230 3.79 0.56 6.07
C GLN A 230 3.45 0.07 4.66
N ASN A 231 4.19 0.53 3.66
CA ASN A 231 3.98 0.19 2.26
C ASN A 231 5.30 -0.13 1.56
N VAL A 232 5.23 -1.06 0.60
CA VAL A 232 6.33 -1.38 -0.30
C VAL A 232 5.81 -1.34 -1.73
N TYR A 233 6.52 -0.64 -2.60
CA TYR A 233 6.20 -0.53 -4.02
C TYR A 233 7.40 -0.98 -4.84
N ALA A 234 7.17 -1.70 -5.93
CA ALA A 234 8.22 -2.19 -6.80
C ALA A 234 7.75 -2.24 -8.26
N ASN A 235 8.67 -2.11 -9.20
CA ASN A 235 8.38 -2.02 -10.63
C ASN A 235 8.69 -3.32 -11.39
N PHE A 236 8.35 -4.49 -10.86
CA PHE A 236 8.60 -5.77 -11.53
C PHE A 236 7.33 -6.54 -11.89
N GLU A 237 7.45 -7.40 -12.88
CA GLU A 237 6.47 -8.41 -13.25
C GLU A 237 7.10 -9.79 -13.17
N ILE A 238 6.36 -10.76 -12.64
CA ILE A 238 6.73 -12.17 -12.56
C ILE A 238 5.88 -12.99 -13.52
N SER A 239 6.39 -14.17 -13.92
CA SER A 239 5.68 -15.08 -14.81
C SER A 239 4.39 -15.62 -14.16
N ASP A 240 3.37 -15.91 -14.97
CA ASP A 240 2.15 -16.58 -14.49
C ASP A 240 2.45 -17.95 -13.85
N ALA A 241 3.52 -18.63 -14.31
CA ALA A 241 3.98 -19.87 -13.73
C ALA A 241 4.47 -19.69 -12.29
N LEU A 242 5.24 -18.61 -12.02
CA LEU A 242 5.68 -18.30 -10.67
C LEU A 242 4.52 -17.86 -9.78
N VAL A 243 3.56 -17.09 -10.32
CA VAL A 243 2.32 -16.72 -9.61
C VAL A 243 1.55 -17.97 -9.19
N ALA A 244 1.37 -18.93 -10.10
CA ALA A 244 0.66 -20.19 -9.82
C ALA A 244 1.40 -21.03 -8.76
N LYS A 245 2.74 -21.12 -8.82
CA LYS A 245 3.58 -21.83 -7.83
C LYS A 245 3.48 -21.24 -6.43
N MET A 246 3.35 -19.93 -6.31
CA MET A 246 3.28 -19.22 -5.02
C MET A 246 1.86 -19.14 -4.46
N GLY A 247 0.84 -19.34 -5.28
CA GLY A 247 -0.58 -19.27 -4.92
C GLY A 247 -1.24 -20.61 -4.57
N GLY A 248 -0.47 -21.73 -4.63
CA GLY A 248 -0.93 -23.09 -4.33
C GLY A 248 -0.81 -23.49 -2.85
#